data_c04b10c8822c85c098b814fd4831dbc0
#
_entry.id   c04b10c8822c85c098b814fd4831dbc0
#
_cell.length_a   1.000
_cell.length_b   1.000
_cell.length_c   1.000
_cell.angle_alpha   90.00
_cell.angle_beta   90.00
_cell.angle_gamma   90.00
#
_symmetry.space_group_name_H-M   'P 1'
#
loop_
_entity.id
_entity.type
_entity.pdbx_description
1 polymer ?
#
loop_
_entity_poly.entity_id
_entity_poly.type
_entity_poly.pdbx_seq_one_letter_code
_entity_poly.pdbx_strand_id
1 'polypeptide(L)'
;SAGSGATSPSGRWPANVVLDESQAEALDEQSGESAPKPARTGRKGGCSDNGTMTGYGTGDDVGTWPADAGGGASRFFYVAKADATERPRVNGTAHPTVKPLSLMRWLVRLVTPPGGTVLEPFAGSGTTVEACIIEGFDCIAIEKGDEYLPLIMQRIHRRRDPVAAIRQTGDELGLFELDGEGA
;
A
#
# COMPACT_ATOMS: atom_id res chain seq x y z
N SER A 1 -15.16 17.09 -38.39
CA SER A 1 -15.15 15.67 -38.08
C SER A 1 -14.69 15.50 -36.64
N ALA A 2 -15.63 15.47 -35.69
CA ALA A 2 -15.33 15.24 -34.29
C ALA A 2 -15.15 13.73 -34.08
N GLY A 3 -13.91 13.31 -33.79
CA GLY A 3 -13.62 11.94 -33.42
C GLY A 3 -14.31 11.60 -32.10
N SER A 4 -15.30 10.70 -32.15
CA SER A 4 -15.87 10.09 -30.95
C SER A 4 -14.80 9.25 -30.29
N GLY A 5 -14.22 9.77 -29.21
CA GLY A 5 -13.30 8.99 -28.36
C GLY A 5 -14.04 7.76 -27.83
N ALA A 6 -13.63 6.59 -28.29
CA ALA A 6 -14.16 5.33 -27.79
C ALA A 6 -13.90 5.27 -26.26
N THR A 7 -14.98 5.36 -25.50
CA THR A 7 -14.91 5.08 -24.06
C THR A 7 -14.60 3.60 -23.88
N SER A 8 -13.52 3.29 -23.19
CA SER A 8 -13.17 1.91 -22.84
C SER A 8 -14.36 1.26 -22.11
N PRO A 9 -14.84 0.09 -22.55
CA PRO A 9 -15.97 -0.59 -21.91
C PRO A 9 -15.69 -1.06 -20.48
N SER A 10 -14.43 -1.02 -20.05
CA SER A 10 -14.01 -1.35 -18.68
C SER A 10 -14.06 -0.17 -17.71
N GLY A 11 -14.57 1.00 -18.15
CA GLY A 11 -14.54 2.20 -17.32
C GLY A 11 -13.11 2.69 -17.03
N ARG A 12 -13.00 3.90 -16.52
CA ARG A 12 -11.74 4.41 -15.98
C ARG A 12 -11.81 4.31 -14.47
N TRP A 13 -11.05 3.38 -13.92
CA TRP A 13 -10.84 3.35 -12.48
C TRP A 13 -10.10 4.63 -12.09
N PRO A 14 -10.52 5.33 -11.03
CA PRO A 14 -9.79 6.49 -10.55
C PRO A 14 -8.47 6.04 -9.92
N ALA A 15 -7.42 5.95 -10.74
CA ALA A 15 -6.10 5.47 -10.35
C ALA A 15 -5.44 6.30 -9.24
N ASN A 16 -5.99 7.48 -8.93
CA ASN A 16 -5.44 8.43 -7.98
C ASN A 16 -6.30 8.59 -6.71
N VAL A 17 -7.22 7.67 -6.46
CA VAL A 17 -8.03 7.68 -5.24
C VAL A 17 -7.45 6.70 -4.24
N VAL A 18 -7.15 7.22 -3.05
CA VAL A 18 -6.76 6.46 -1.86
C VAL A 18 -7.91 6.58 -0.87
N LEU A 19 -8.37 5.45 -0.37
CA LEU A 19 -9.43 5.40 0.63
C LEU A 19 -8.82 5.14 2.01
N ASP A 20 -9.42 5.72 3.04
CA ASP A 20 -9.23 5.22 4.39
C ASP A 20 -10.18 4.03 4.65
N GLU A 21 -10.01 3.37 5.79
CA GLU A 21 -10.77 2.17 6.12
C GLU A 21 -12.28 2.43 6.19
N SER A 22 -12.69 3.56 6.78
CA SER A 22 -14.11 3.90 6.94
C SER A 22 -14.79 4.17 5.59
N GLN A 23 -14.07 4.80 4.66
CA GLN A 23 -14.57 5.04 3.31
C GLN A 23 -14.56 3.77 2.46
N ALA A 24 -13.62 2.86 2.69
CA ALA A 24 -13.61 1.55 2.05
C ALA A 24 -14.82 0.71 2.49
N GLU A 25 -15.11 0.67 3.80
CA GLU A 25 -16.29 -0.01 4.35
C GLU A 25 -17.59 0.59 3.79
N ALA A 26 -17.74 1.91 3.79
CA ALA A 26 -18.93 2.58 3.25
C ALA A 26 -19.12 2.31 1.75
N LEU A 27 -18.02 2.23 0.99
CA LEU A 27 -18.07 1.88 -0.42
C LEU A 27 -18.51 0.43 -0.61
N ASP A 28 -18.01 -0.49 0.21
CA ASP A 28 -18.36 -1.91 0.13
C ASP A 28 -19.83 -2.15 0.54
N GLU A 29 -20.33 -1.46 1.56
CA GLU A 29 -21.75 -1.47 1.91
C GLU A 29 -22.62 -0.99 0.74
N GLN A 30 -22.21 0.09 0.06
CA GLN A 30 -22.96 0.65 -1.06
C GLN A 30 -22.90 -0.22 -2.31
N SER A 31 -21.75 -0.83 -2.61
CA SER A 31 -21.56 -1.64 -3.83
C SER A 31 -22.06 -3.08 -3.66
N GLY A 32 -22.18 -3.55 -2.43
CA GLY A 32 -22.37 -4.95 -2.11
C GLY A 32 -21.12 -5.79 -2.42
N GLU A 33 -21.16 -7.05 -2.01
CA GLU A 33 -20.08 -8.00 -2.27
C GLU A 33 -20.38 -8.87 -3.50
N SER A 34 -19.40 -9.04 -4.37
CA SER A 34 -19.46 -9.98 -5.48
C SER A 34 -18.93 -11.35 -5.06
N ALA A 35 -19.57 -12.41 -5.54
CA ALA A 35 -19.08 -13.78 -5.32
C ALA A 35 -17.73 -14.03 -6.02
N PRO A 36 -16.87 -14.89 -5.46
CA PRO A 36 -15.65 -15.34 -6.12
C PRO A 36 -15.93 -15.96 -7.49
N LYS A 37 -15.07 -15.72 -8.46
CA LYS A 37 -15.14 -16.29 -9.79
C LYS A 37 -13.86 -17.07 -10.10
N PRO A 38 -13.96 -18.32 -10.58
CA PRO A 38 -12.79 -19.08 -10.98
C PRO A 38 -12.09 -18.45 -12.20
N ALA A 39 -10.82 -18.76 -12.37
CA ALA A 39 -10.13 -18.45 -13.61
C ALA A 39 -10.84 -19.12 -14.79
N ARG A 40 -10.94 -18.41 -15.88
CA ARG A 40 -11.59 -18.91 -17.09
C ARG A 40 -10.79 -18.54 -18.34
N THR A 41 -10.84 -19.42 -19.30
CA THR A 41 -10.33 -19.17 -20.64
C THR A 41 -11.50 -19.23 -21.61
N GLY A 42 -11.60 -18.28 -22.51
CA GLY A 42 -12.70 -18.24 -23.48
C GLY A 42 -12.44 -17.22 -24.57
N ARG A 43 -13.28 -17.24 -25.58
CA ARG A 43 -13.23 -16.24 -26.64
C ARG A 43 -13.61 -14.87 -26.09
N LYS A 44 -12.84 -13.85 -26.41
CA LYS A 44 -13.23 -12.45 -26.14
C LYS A 44 -14.46 -12.16 -26.99
N GLY A 45 -15.55 -11.72 -26.34
CA GLY A 45 -16.75 -11.29 -27.05
C GLY A 45 -16.41 -10.15 -28.01
N GLY A 46 -16.77 -10.29 -29.27
CA GLY A 46 -16.73 -9.22 -30.25
C GLY A 46 -17.98 -8.35 -30.16
N CYS A 47 -17.84 -7.06 -30.45
CA CYS A 47 -18.97 -6.19 -30.70
C CYS A 47 -19.37 -6.37 -32.17
N SER A 48 -20.67 -6.62 -32.46
CA SER A 48 -21.17 -6.57 -33.84
C SER A 48 -21.21 -5.11 -34.28
N ASP A 49 -21.12 -4.88 -35.59
CA ASP A 49 -21.18 -3.55 -36.20
C ASP A 49 -22.45 -2.74 -35.84
N ASN A 50 -23.47 -3.36 -35.27
CA ASN A 50 -24.70 -2.76 -34.78
C ASN A 50 -24.64 -2.32 -33.30
N GLY A 51 -23.50 -2.43 -32.62
CA GLY A 51 -23.40 -2.09 -31.19
C GLY A 51 -24.05 -3.10 -30.25
N THR A 52 -24.60 -4.19 -30.77
CA THR A 52 -25.14 -5.28 -29.93
C THR A 52 -24.01 -6.18 -29.50
N MET A 53 -23.82 -6.33 -28.19
CA MET A 53 -22.88 -7.31 -27.62
C MET A 53 -23.38 -8.73 -27.93
N THR A 54 -22.97 -9.26 -29.07
CA THR A 54 -23.13 -10.69 -29.32
C THR A 54 -21.95 -11.39 -28.63
N GLY A 55 -22.23 -12.23 -27.64
CA GLY A 55 -21.23 -12.89 -26.82
C GLY A 55 -20.29 -13.86 -27.56
N TYR A 56 -20.17 -13.75 -28.88
CA TYR A 56 -19.35 -14.60 -29.74
C TYR A 56 -18.46 -13.70 -30.60
N GLY A 57 -17.21 -13.54 -30.20
CA GLY A 57 -16.18 -13.02 -31.08
C GLY A 57 -15.99 -13.97 -32.26
N THR A 58 -15.97 -13.47 -33.47
CA THR A 58 -15.71 -14.23 -34.70
C THR A 58 -14.20 -14.42 -34.97
N GLY A 59 -13.35 -14.02 -34.01
CA GLY A 59 -11.89 -14.15 -34.11
C GLY A 59 -11.35 -15.27 -33.22
N ASP A 60 -10.16 -15.77 -33.57
CA ASP A 60 -9.41 -16.76 -32.80
C ASP A 60 -8.78 -16.18 -31.53
N ASP A 61 -9.19 -14.98 -31.11
CA ASP A 61 -8.64 -14.28 -29.95
C ASP A 61 -9.20 -14.89 -28.64
N VAL A 62 -8.45 -15.82 -28.09
CA VAL A 62 -8.75 -16.46 -26.79
C VAL A 62 -8.16 -15.64 -25.67
N GLY A 63 -9.04 -15.09 -24.83
CA GLY A 63 -8.64 -14.40 -23.60
C GLY A 63 -8.60 -15.33 -22.40
N THR A 64 -7.64 -15.10 -21.53
CA THR A 64 -7.59 -15.71 -20.20
C THR A 64 -7.95 -14.67 -19.16
N TRP A 65 -8.91 -14.99 -18.31
CA TRP A 65 -9.27 -14.15 -17.17
C TRP A 65 -8.81 -14.85 -15.89
N PRO A 66 -7.99 -14.21 -15.07
CA PRO A 66 -7.59 -14.76 -13.79
C PRO A 66 -8.79 -14.99 -12.88
N ALA A 67 -8.61 -15.83 -11.87
CA ALA A 67 -9.61 -15.97 -10.80
C ALA A 67 -9.80 -14.63 -10.08
N ASP A 68 -11.04 -14.35 -9.72
CA ASP A 68 -11.42 -13.17 -8.93
C ASP A 68 -11.90 -13.66 -7.56
N ALA A 69 -11.27 -13.19 -6.50
CA ALA A 69 -11.62 -13.58 -5.13
C ALA A 69 -13.01 -13.09 -4.69
N GLY A 70 -13.62 -12.20 -5.46
CA GLY A 70 -14.86 -11.54 -5.06
C GLY A 70 -14.62 -10.42 -4.04
N GLY A 71 -15.68 -9.99 -3.36
CA GLY A 71 -15.65 -8.92 -2.36
C GLY A 71 -16.24 -7.60 -2.84
N GLY A 72 -16.13 -6.55 -2.04
CA GLY A 72 -16.67 -5.22 -2.32
C GLY A 72 -15.87 -4.42 -3.34
N ALA A 73 -16.35 -3.24 -3.69
CA ALA A 73 -15.70 -2.38 -4.66
C ALA A 73 -14.41 -1.73 -4.14
N SER A 74 -14.22 -1.65 -2.82
CA SER A 74 -13.00 -1.08 -2.21
C SER A 74 -11.72 -1.78 -2.65
N ARG A 75 -11.79 -3.07 -3.00
CA ARG A 75 -10.65 -3.87 -3.48
C ARG A 75 -9.98 -3.33 -4.75
N PHE A 76 -10.66 -2.47 -5.49
CA PHE A 76 -10.12 -1.82 -6.68
C PHE A 76 -9.41 -0.51 -6.39
N PHE A 77 -9.41 -0.08 -5.14
CA PHE A 77 -8.77 1.15 -4.68
C PHE A 77 -7.60 0.84 -3.77
N TYR A 78 -6.70 1.80 -3.63
CA TYR A 78 -5.67 1.71 -2.62
C TYR A 78 -6.28 2.07 -1.27
N VAL A 79 -6.39 1.10 -0.37
CA VAL A 79 -6.84 1.33 1.01
C VAL A 79 -5.62 1.44 1.92
N ALA A 80 -5.43 2.63 2.49
CA ALA A 80 -4.27 2.93 3.31
C ALA A 80 -4.58 2.68 4.80
N LYS A 81 -3.94 1.67 5.39
CA LYS A 81 -4.00 1.41 6.83
C LYS A 81 -2.59 1.14 7.35
N ALA A 82 -2.21 1.82 8.44
CA ALA A 82 -0.99 1.50 9.16
C ALA A 82 -1.20 0.21 9.96
N ASP A 83 -0.37 -0.80 9.70
CA ASP A 83 -0.31 -2.02 10.47
C ASP A 83 0.10 -1.74 11.93
N ALA A 84 -0.25 -2.64 12.86
CA ALA A 84 0.14 -2.53 14.26
C ALA A 84 1.68 -2.53 14.42
N THR A 85 2.38 -3.30 13.57
CA THR A 85 3.86 -3.37 13.54
C THR A 85 4.50 -2.08 13.01
N GLU A 86 3.74 -1.26 12.32
CA GLU A 86 4.19 0.05 11.81
C GLU A 86 4.08 1.17 12.84
N ARG A 87 3.50 0.89 14.00
CA ARG A 87 3.28 1.86 15.08
C ARG A 87 4.39 1.77 16.13
N PRO A 88 5.50 2.50 15.97
CA PRO A 88 6.62 2.43 16.90
C PRO A 88 6.19 2.92 18.28
N ARG A 89 6.76 2.29 19.31
CA ARG A 89 6.62 2.72 20.71
C ARG A 89 8.01 2.74 21.32
N VAL A 90 8.35 3.82 22.01
CA VAL A 90 9.62 3.94 22.72
C VAL A 90 9.34 4.57 24.08
N ASN A 91 9.74 3.90 25.16
CA ASN A 91 9.54 4.38 26.54
C ASN A 91 8.08 4.78 26.85
N GLY A 92 7.11 4.02 26.32
CA GLY A 92 5.69 4.32 26.50
C GLY A 92 5.13 5.41 25.55
N THR A 93 5.99 6.13 24.84
CA THR A 93 5.59 7.14 23.86
C THR A 93 5.19 6.49 22.55
N ALA A 94 4.04 6.90 22.02
CA ALA A 94 3.57 6.54 20.69
C ALA A 94 3.01 7.78 19.98
N HIS A 95 3.20 7.90 18.68
CA HIS A 95 2.60 8.99 17.93
C HIS A 95 1.10 8.70 17.70
N PRO A 96 0.18 9.65 17.92
CA PRO A 96 -1.26 9.41 17.80
C PRO A 96 -1.69 9.06 16.37
N THR A 97 -1.01 9.63 15.37
CA THR A 97 -1.32 9.39 13.96
C THR A 97 -0.09 8.85 13.25
N VAL A 98 -0.14 7.59 12.84
CA VAL A 98 0.93 6.94 12.08
C VAL A 98 0.45 6.71 10.66
N LYS A 99 1.17 7.26 9.68
CA LYS A 99 0.87 7.05 8.26
C LYS A 99 1.28 5.63 7.84
N PRO A 100 0.53 4.95 6.96
CA PRO A 100 0.94 3.66 6.42
C PRO A 100 2.26 3.77 5.65
N LEU A 101 3.19 2.88 5.92
CA LEU A 101 4.50 2.90 5.26
C LEU A 101 4.40 2.66 3.75
N SER A 102 3.53 1.75 3.34
CA SER A 102 3.27 1.45 1.93
C SER A 102 2.78 2.68 1.15
N LEU A 103 1.88 3.47 1.75
CA LEU A 103 1.42 4.73 1.16
C LEU A 103 2.55 5.74 1.03
N MET A 104 3.36 5.92 2.09
CA MET A 104 4.46 6.87 2.04
C MET A 104 5.54 6.46 1.03
N ARG A 105 5.84 5.17 0.90
CA ARG A 105 6.73 4.63 -0.14
C ARG A 105 6.22 4.94 -1.54
N TRP A 106 4.93 4.72 -1.78
CA TRP A 106 4.31 5.04 -3.06
C TRP A 106 4.39 6.54 -3.36
N LEU A 107 4.06 7.40 -2.39
CA LEU A 107 4.10 8.85 -2.55
C LEU A 107 5.52 9.38 -2.83
N VAL A 108 6.53 8.97 -2.07
CA VAL A 108 7.91 9.45 -2.30
C VAL A 108 8.42 9.05 -3.67
N ARG A 109 8.09 7.85 -4.17
CA ARG A 109 8.43 7.44 -5.55
C ARG A 109 7.70 8.24 -6.62
N LEU A 110 6.44 8.63 -6.34
CA LEU A 110 5.63 9.38 -7.29
C LEU A 110 6.15 10.80 -7.51
N VAL A 111 6.59 11.47 -6.44
CA VAL A 111 6.91 12.91 -6.47
C VAL A 111 8.40 13.23 -6.51
N THR A 112 9.27 12.25 -6.25
CA THR A 112 10.71 12.48 -6.12
C THR A 112 11.48 11.88 -7.30
N PRO A 113 12.23 12.68 -8.06
CA PRO A 113 13.07 12.16 -9.14
C PRO A 113 14.23 11.32 -8.56
N PRO A 114 14.85 10.43 -9.35
CA PRO A 114 16.01 9.66 -8.93
C PRO A 114 17.13 10.58 -8.38
N GLY A 115 17.66 10.23 -7.19
CA GLY A 115 18.68 11.04 -6.49
C GLY A 115 18.16 12.33 -5.86
N GLY A 116 16.83 12.52 -5.84
CA GLY A 116 16.21 13.71 -5.22
C GLY A 116 16.15 13.62 -3.70
N THR A 117 15.93 14.76 -3.06
CA THR A 117 15.79 14.93 -1.61
C THR A 117 14.35 15.25 -1.25
N VAL A 118 13.78 14.50 -0.31
CA VAL A 118 12.43 14.71 0.24
C VAL A 118 12.54 15.65 1.45
N LEU A 119 11.74 16.70 1.48
CA LEU A 119 11.55 17.54 2.67
C LEU A 119 10.27 17.10 3.39
N GLU A 120 10.37 16.64 4.62
CA GLU A 120 9.26 16.29 5.50
C GLU A 120 9.24 17.22 6.73
N PRO A 121 8.43 18.30 6.69
CA PRO A 121 8.41 19.29 7.76
C PRO A 121 7.62 18.86 9.01
N PHE A 122 6.91 17.71 8.95
CA PHE A 122 6.09 17.17 10.02
C PHE A 122 6.33 15.67 10.19
N ALA A 123 7.56 15.30 10.58
CA ALA A 123 8.03 13.92 10.55
C ALA A 123 7.24 12.95 11.44
N GLY A 124 6.71 13.44 12.57
CA GLY A 124 5.89 12.65 13.49
C GLY A 124 6.61 11.38 13.94
N SER A 125 6.06 10.22 13.58
CA SER A 125 6.70 8.93 13.89
C SER A 125 7.82 8.53 12.94
N GLY A 126 8.17 9.34 11.93
CA GLY A 126 9.24 9.08 10.97
C GLY A 126 8.88 8.13 9.83
N THR A 127 7.61 7.94 9.50
CA THR A 127 7.21 7.01 8.41
C THR A 127 7.76 7.45 7.06
N THR A 128 7.75 8.76 6.76
CA THR A 128 8.33 9.29 5.51
C THR A 128 9.84 9.08 5.45
N VAL A 129 10.54 9.27 6.59
CA VAL A 129 11.98 9.01 6.69
C VAL A 129 12.30 7.55 6.37
N GLU A 130 11.53 6.62 6.97
CA GLU A 130 11.68 5.18 6.71
C GLU A 130 11.39 4.85 5.24
N ALA A 131 10.35 5.45 4.65
CA ALA A 131 10.03 5.28 3.24
C ALA A 131 11.19 5.74 2.33
N CYS A 132 11.77 6.90 2.60
CA CYS A 132 12.92 7.41 1.84
C CYS A 132 14.13 6.48 1.93
N ILE A 133 14.43 5.95 3.12
CA ILE A 133 15.54 4.99 3.28
C ILE A 133 15.31 3.73 2.44
N ILE A 134 14.09 3.20 2.43
CA ILE A 134 13.76 1.99 1.65
C ILE A 134 13.85 2.24 0.15
N GLU A 135 13.38 3.40 -0.31
CA GLU A 135 13.33 3.74 -1.72
C GLU A 135 14.64 4.38 -2.24
N GLY A 136 15.63 4.61 -1.36
CA GLY A 136 16.95 5.15 -1.74
C GLY A 136 16.95 6.65 -2.01
N PHE A 137 16.07 7.41 -1.38
CA PHE A 137 16.04 8.87 -1.44
C PHE A 137 16.69 9.50 -0.20
N ASP A 138 17.29 10.67 -0.38
CA ASP A 138 17.66 11.52 0.73
C ASP A 138 16.43 12.15 1.38
N CYS A 139 16.50 12.40 2.69
CA CYS A 139 15.39 13.01 3.42
C CYS A 139 15.88 14.03 4.44
N ILE A 140 15.27 15.21 4.43
CA ILE A 140 15.39 16.23 5.46
C ILE A 140 14.08 16.22 6.25
N ALA A 141 14.11 15.73 7.48
CA ALA A 141 12.92 15.59 8.32
C ALA A 141 12.98 16.51 9.52
N ILE A 142 11.88 17.20 9.78
CA ILE A 142 11.73 18.16 10.88
C ILE A 142 10.60 17.66 11.79
N GLU A 143 10.86 17.60 13.08
CA GLU A 143 9.86 17.31 14.10
C GLU A 143 9.96 18.31 15.23
N LYS A 144 8.82 18.86 15.65
CA LYS A 144 8.74 19.85 16.71
C LYS A 144 8.72 19.23 18.11
N GLY A 145 8.12 18.04 18.23
CA GLY A 145 7.96 17.34 19.50
C GLY A 145 9.19 16.47 19.79
N ASP A 146 10.04 16.90 20.73
CA ASP A 146 11.24 16.16 21.12
C ASP A 146 10.93 14.73 21.57
N GLU A 147 9.73 14.50 22.12
CA GLU A 147 9.25 13.19 22.56
C GLU A 147 9.08 12.19 21.42
N TYR A 148 8.97 12.65 20.17
CA TYR A 148 8.83 11.80 18.99
C TYR A 148 10.16 11.48 18.30
N LEU A 149 11.23 12.19 18.60
CA LEU A 149 12.56 11.94 18.03
C LEU A 149 13.03 10.49 18.23
N PRO A 150 12.84 9.85 19.41
CA PRO A 150 13.19 8.45 19.59
C PRO A 150 12.47 7.49 18.66
N LEU A 151 11.20 7.78 18.27
CA LEU A 151 10.44 6.98 17.31
C LEU A 151 11.05 7.04 15.91
N ILE A 152 11.47 8.24 15.49
CA ILE A 152 12.15 8.46 14.21
C ILE A 152 13.48 7.69 14.19
N MET A 153 14.27 7.81 15.27
CA MET A 153 15.55 7.11 15.39
C MET A 153 15.41 5.59 15.37
N GLN A 154 14.38 5.06 16.04
CA GLN A 154 14.07 3.62 16.01
C GLN A 154 13.83 3.13 14.58
N ARG A 155 13.05 3.90 13.76
CA ARG A 155 12.79 3.55 12.35
C ARG A 155 14.06 3.59 11.50
N ILE A 156 14.92 4.60 11.71
CA ILE A 156 16.20 4.73 11.00
C ILE A 156 17.10 3.54 11.31
N HIS A 157 17.27 3.21 12.61
CA HIS A 157 18.13 2.11 13.04
C HIS A 157 17.62 0.76 12.52
N ARG A 158 16.32 0.51 12.59
CA ARG A 158 15.70 -0.72 12.06
C ARG A 158 16.04 -0.98 10.60
N ARG A 159 16.22 0.06 9.80
CA ARG A 159 16.53 -0.06 8.37
C ARG A 159 18.00 -0.08 8.05
N ARG A 160 18.82 0.59 8.88
CA ARG A 160 20.27 0.62 8.68
C ARG A 160 20.97 -0.60 9.30
N ASP A 161 20.41 -1.14 10.37
CA ASP A 161 20.92 -2.35 11.01
C ASP A 161 19.78 -3.35 11.28
N PRO A 162 19.41 -4.18 10.27
CA PRO A 162 18.36 -5.17 10.43
C PRO A 162 18.65 -6.21 11.51
N VAL A 163 19.91 -6.51 11.78
CA VAL A 163 20.33 -7.49 12.81
C VAL A 163 20.10 -6.92 14.20
N ALA A 164 20.43 -5.66 14.43
CA ALA A 164 20.13 -4.99 15.69
C ALA A 164 18.62 -4.89 15.95
N ALA A 165 17.84 -4.67 14.90
CA ALA A 165 16.37 -4.65 15.00
C ALA A 165 15.79 -6.01 15.40
N ILE A 166 16.31 -7.10 14.85
CA ILE A 166 15.90 -8.47 15.22
C ILE A 166 16.26 -8.77 16.68
N ARG A 167 17.42 -8.33 17.14
CA ARG A 167 17.82 -8.48 18.55
C ARG A 167 16.89 -7.74 19.50
N GLN A 168 16.57 -6.46 19.22
CA GLN A 168 15.63 -5.69 20.05
C GLN A 168 14.26 -6.35 20.15
N THR A 169 13.72 -6.82 19.02
CA THR A 169 12.42 -7.50 19.00
C THR A 169 12.52 -8.86 19.71
N GLY A 170 13.65 -9.56 19.58
CA GLY A 170 13.90 -10.82 20.25
C GLY A 170 14.01 -10.68 21.77
N ASP A 171 14.68 -9.62 22.24
CA ASP A 171 14.79 -9.30 23.68
C ASP A 171 13.41 -8.91 24.26
N GLU A 172 12.62 -8.11 23.56
CA GLU A 172 11.25 -7.76 23.96
C GLU A 172 10.30 -8.96 23.99
N LEU A 173 10.55 -9.98 23.17
CA LEU A 173 9.78 -11.23 23.13
C LEU A 173 10.37 -12.34 24.01
N GLY A 174 11.49 -12.10 24.70
CA GLY A 174 12.16 -13.10 25.53
C GLY A 174 12.73 -14.28 24.73
N LEU A 175 12.98 -14.11 23.43
CA LEU A 175 13.45 -15.20 22.56
C LEU A 175 14.95 -15.48 22.66
N PHE A 176 15.72 -14.65 23.39
CA PHE A 176 17.17 -14.79 23.54
C PHE A 176 17.62 -15.00 24.99
N GLU A 177 16.71 -15.32 25.90
CA GLU A 177 17.10 -15.95 27.17
C GLU A 177 17.48 -17.43 26.90
N LEU A 178 18.62 -17.63 26.27
CA LEU A 178 19.27 -18.93 26.24
C LEU A 178 20.37 -18.95 27.32
N ASP A 179 19.94 -19.46 28.46
CA ASP A 179 20.70 -20.30 29.38
C ASP A 179 22.24 -20.22 29.26
N GLY A 180 22.80 -19.31 29.98
CA GLY A 180 24.19 -19.34 30.42
C GLY A 180 24.32 -19.87 31.86
N GLU A 181 23.74 -21.05 32.18
CA GLU A 181 24.11 -21.77 33.39
C GLU A 181 24.30 -23.24 33.04
N GLY A 182 25.55 -23.65 33.06
CA GLY A 182 25.88 -25.08 33.00
C GLY A 182 27.31 -25.41 32.68
N ALA A 183 28.28 -25.12 33.56
CA ALA A 183 29.37 -26.02 33.89
C ALA A 183 30.29 -25.36 34.92
#